data_dd6d35de0f2ee8c924c69a34a92b39fe
#
_entry.id   dd6d35de0f2ee8c924c69a34a92b39fe
#
_cell.length_a   1.000
_cell.length_b   1.000
_cell.length_c   1.000
_cell.angle_alpha   90.00
_cell.angle_beta   90.00
_cell.angle_gamma   90.00
#
_symmetry.space_group_name_H-M   'P 1'
#
loop_
_entity.id
_entity.type
_entity.pdbx_description
1 polymer ?
#
loop_
_entity_poly.entity_id
_entity_poly.type
_entity_poly.pdbx_seq_one_letter_code
_entity_poly.pdbx_strand_id
1 'polypeptide(L)'
;MGSRIMHYCITVQLAEKLKINSELLHLGGLAPDAIGSDDQSKDRSHFITPKENGKKRINLGLFLEKYGDRMHDPFYRGFFSHLVADYLWYDCIMVKYFKPLSMEDRRKAEKIGYLDFRILNAKLIDHFNLTECKLTTIEQSEMDIIDMHALSGVIHQYEADFIIDPIAESSPLRLYSFEDILSYLDCSVKETVSRLEEINRETKI
;
A
#
# COMPACT_ATOMS: atom_id res chain seq x y z
N MET A 1 0.45 7.98 2.16
CA MET A 1 0.61 6.75 1.39
C MET A 1 1.98 6.20 1.67
N GLY A 2 2.08 4.91 1.96
CA GLY A 2 3.31 4.21 2.25
C GLY A 2 4.22 4.05 1.01
N SER A 3 5.43 3.51 1.22
CA SER A 3 6.30 3.09 0.10
C SER A 3 5.85 1.72 -0.43
N ARG A 4 6.32 1.35 -1.63
CA ARG A 4 6.08 0.01 -2.22
C ARG A 4 6.53 -1.13 -1.30
N ILE A 5 7.67 -0.97 -0.64
CA ILE A 5 8.16 -1.96 0.33
C ILE A 5 7.23 -2.09 1.54
N MET A 6 6.59 -1.01 2.01
CA MET A 6 5.57 -1.11 3.07
C MET A 6 4.37 -1.94 2.62
N HIS A 7 3.86 -1.70 1.41
CA HIS A 7 2.75 -2.50 0.85
C HIS A 7 3.18 -3.96 0.62
N TYR A 8 4.42 -4.19 0.20
CA TYR A 8 4.97 -5.54 0.08
C TYR A 8 5.09 -6.22 1.45
N CYS A 9 5.59 -5.55 2.50
CA CYS A 9 5.59 -6.08 3.87
C CYS A 9 4.20 -6.54 4.31
N ILE A 10 3.17 -5.75 4.01
CA ILE A 10 1.79 -6.09 4.37
C ILE A 10 1.36 -7.36 3.64
N THR A 11 1.60 -7.46 2.32
CA THR A 11 1.19 -8.64 1.55
C THR A 11 1.98 -9.89 1.91
N VAL A 12 3.26 -9.79 2.30
CA VAL A 12 4.03 -10.93 2.82
C VAL A 12 3.42 -11.45 4.12
N GLN A 13 3.11 -10.58 5.07
CA GLN A 13 2.47 -10.99 6.33
C GLN A 13 1.04 -11.52 6.12
N LEU A 14 0.30 -10.99 5.14
CA LEU A 14 -1.01 -11.52 4.76
C LEU A 14 -0.90 -12.91 4.13
N ALA A 15 0.10 -13.14 3.27
CA ALA A 15 0.37 -14.45 2.67
C ALA A 15 0.55 -15.54 3.74
N GLU A 16 1.32 -15.24 4.78
CA GLU A 16 1.53 -16.14 5.92
C GLU A 16 0.23 -16.38 6.71
N LYS A 17 -0.46 -15.30 7.12
CA LYS A 17 -1.67 -15.39 7.95
C LYS A 17 -2.84 -16.09 7.24
N LEU A 18 -3.01 -15.82 5.96
CA LEU A 18 -4.10 -16.38 5.14
C LEU A 18 -3.71 -17.68 4.44
N LYS A 19 -2.45 -18.12 4.57
CA LYS A 19 -1.88 -19.30 3.89
C LYS A 19 -2.06 -19.23 2.36
N ILE A 20 -1.83 -18.05 1.81
CA ILE A 20 -1.88 -17.78 0.37
C ILE A 20 -0.45 -17.81 -0.16
N ASN A 21 -0.13 -18.78 -1.02
CA ASN A 21 1.14 -18.82 -1.74
C ASN A 21 0.90 -18.39 -3.20
N SER A 22 0.90 -17.08 -3.44
CA SER A 22 0.65 -16.53 -4.77
C SER A 22 1.32 -15.18 -4.97
N GLU A 23 2.12 -15.05 -6.02
CA GLU A 23 2.72 -13.77 -6.45
C GLU A 23 1.65 -12.72 -6.78
N LEU A 24 0.45 -13.16 -7.19
CA LEU A 24 -0.67 -12.27 -7.49
C LEU A 24 -1.11 -11.44 -6.27
N LEU A 25 -0.97 -11.98 -5.05
CA LEU A 25 -1.26 -11.21 -3.83
C LEU A 25 -0.30 -10.01 -3.71
N HIS A 26 0.98 -10.22 -3.98
CA HIS A 26 2.00 -9.18 -3.92
C HIS A 26 1.83 -8.18 -5.06
N LEU A 27 1.57 -8.66 -6.27
CA LEU A 27 1.29 -7.82 -7.42
C LEU A 27 0.06 -6.94 -7.18
N GLY A 28 -1.02 -7.52 -6.66
CA GLY A 28 -2.23 -6.78 -6.27
C GLY A 28 -1.93 -5.68 -5.26
N GLY A 29 -1.05 -5.96 -4.27
CA GLY A 29 -0.62 -4.96 -3.27
C GLY A 29 0.15 -3.77 -3.84
N LEU A 30 0.70 -3.88 -5.04
CA LEU A 30 1.40 -2.79 -5.73
C LEU A 30 0.55 -2.13 -6.82
N ALA A 31 -0.43 -2.84 -7.36
CA ALA A 31 -1.21 -2.44 -8.52
C ALA A 31 -1.97 -1.10 -8.40
N PRO A 32 -2.49 -0.67 -7.24
CA PRO A 32 -3.12 0.64 -7.11
C PRO A 32 -2.22 1.82 -7.50
N ASP A 33 -0.91 1.68 -7.36
CA ASP A 33 0.08 2.70 -7.74
C ASP A 33 0.43 2.69 -9.23
N ALA A 34 -0.11 1.76 -10.02
CA ALA A 34 -0.02 1.74 -11.48
C ALA A 34 -1.01 2.75 -12.08
N ILE A 35 -0.69 4.03 -11.91
CA ILE A 35 -1.52 5.15 -12.33
C ILE A 35 -1.09 5.66 -13.71
N GLY A 36 -2.08 5.90 -14.57
CA GLY A 36 -1.86 6.53 -15.87
C GLY A 36 -1.45 8.00 -15.74
N SER A 37 -1.23 8.64 -16.88
CA SER A 37 -0.77 10.03 -16.97
C SER A 37 -1.86 11.07 -16.71
N ASP A 38 -3.12 10.69 -16.55
CA ASP A 38 -4.21 11.62 -16.29
C ASP A 38 -4.34 11.97 -14.80
N ASP A 39 -4.75 13.22 -14.52
CA ASP A 39 -4.83 13.77 -13.15
C ASP A 39 -5.81 13.02 -12.21
N GLN A 40 -6.73 12.23 -12.77
CA GLN A 40 -7.73 11.50 -12.01
C GLN A 40 -7.42 10.01 -11.87
N SER A 41 -6.36 9.51 -12.51
CA SER A 41 -6.00 8.09 -12.51
C SER A 41 -5.80 7.56 -11.08
N LYS A 42 -5.17 8.35 -10.21
CA LYS A 42 -4.97 8.02 -8.80
C LYS A 42 -6.28 7.97 -8.01
N ASP A 43 -7.17 8.93 -8.19
CA ASP A 43 -8.47 8.93 -7.50
C ASP A 43 -9.28 7.69 -7.87
N ARG A 44 -9.21 7.24 -9.15
CA ARG A 44 -9.87 6.02 -9.61
C ARG A 44 -9.25 4.76 -9.04
N SER A 45 -7.94 4.58 -9.15
CA SER A 45 -7.24 3.37 -8.67
C SER A 45 -7.32 3.21 -7.15
N HIS A 46 -7.36 4.31 -6.41
CA HIS A 46 -7.47 4.30 -4.95
C HIS A 46 -8.89 4.49 -4.42
N PHE A 47 -9.92 4.51 -5.29
CA PHE A 47 -11.32 4.71 -4.88
C PHE A 47 -11.52 5.93 -3.99
N ILE A 48 -10.82 7.03 -4.33
CA ILE A 48 -10.88 8.28 -3.57
C ILE A 48 -12.15 9.04 -3.93
N THR A 49 -13.01 9.26 -2.94
CA THR A 49 -14.26 10.01 -3.11
C THR A 49 -14.33 11.20 -2.17
N PRO A 50 -15.03 12.27 -2.55
CA PRO A 50 -15.29 13.39 -1.64
C PRO A 50 -16.26 12.97 -0.53
N LYS A 51 -16.00 13.40 0.70
CA LYS A 51 -16.94 13.33 1.81
C LYS A 51 -17.81 14.61 1.85
N GLU A 52 -18.88 14.58 2.66
CA GLU A 52 -19.78 15.71 2.85
C GLU A 52 -19.07 17.02 3.26
N ASN A 53 -17.96 16.90 3.98
CA ASN A 53 -17.12 18.05 4.38
C ASN A 53 -16.10 18.49 3.31
N GLY A 54 -16.22 18.01 2.08
CA GLY A 54 -15.34 18.32 0.94
C GLY A 54 -13.94 17.67 0.97
N LYS A 55 -13.61 16.93 2.04
CA LYS A 55 -12.33 16.21 2.11
C LYS A 55 -12.42 14.92 1.30
N LYS A 56 -11.38 14.60 0.56
CA LYS A 56 -11.26 13.33 -0.16
C LYS A 56 -10.75 12.22 0.77
N ARG A 57 -11.32 11.03 0.64
CA ARG A 57 -10.90 9.82 1.37
C ARG A 57 -11.10 8.58 0.51
N ILE A 58 -10.32 7.54 0.77
CA ILE A 58 -10.51 6.21 0.20
C ILE A 58 -11.86 5.65 0.68
N ASN A 59 -12.64 5.15 -0.25
CA ASN A 59 -13.93 4.52 -0.02
C ASN A 59 -13.82 3.00 -0.24
N LEU A 60 -13.51 2.26 0.82
CA LEU A 60 -13.38 0.81 0.78
C LEU A 60 -14.70 0.11 0.39
N GLY A 61 -15.84 0.70 0.78
CA GLY A 61 -17.16 0.17 0.41
C GLY A 61 -17.38 0.18 -1.10
N LEU A 62 -16.96 1.25 -1.78
CA LEU A 62 -17.06 1.35 -3.24
C LEU A 62 -16.20 0.30 -3.96
N PHE A 63 -15.02 -0.02 -3.42
CA PHE A 63 -14.20 -1.12 -3.94
C PHE A 63 -14.93 -2.46 -3.78
N LEU A 64 -15.51 -2.73 -2.61
CA LEU A 64 -16.22 -3.98 -2.34
C LEU A 64 -17.52 -4.08 -3.13
N GLU A 65 -18.23 -2.97 -3.38
CA GLU A 65 -19.39 -2.94 -4.26
C GLU A 65 -19.02 -3.37 -5.69
N LYS A 66 -17.85 -2.96 -6.18
CA LYS A 66 -17.41 -3.25 -7.55
C LYS A 66 -16.74 -4.63 -7.68
N TYR A 67 -15.96 -5.04 -6.68
CA TYR A 67 -15.09 -6.22 -6.77
C TYR A 67 -15.23 -7.20 -5.59
N GLY A 68 -16.28 -7.08 -4.78
CA GLY A 68 -16.47 -7.94 -3.61
C GLY A 68 -16.60 -9.43 -3.96
N ASP A 69 -17.20 -9.75 -5.09
CA ASP A 69 -17.32 -11.11 -5.63
C ASP A 69 -15.98 -11.72 -6.07
N ARG A 70 -14.96 -10.88 -6.30
CA ARG A 70 -13.61 -11.26 -6.69
C ARG A 70 -12.65 -11.47 -5.50
N MET A 71 -13.13 -11.30 -4.26
CA MET A 71 -12.29 -11.41 -3.07
C MET A 71 -11.79 -12.84 -2.78
N HIS A 72 -12.15 -13.82 -3.59
CA HIS A 72 -11.53 -15.14 -3.59
C HIS A 72 -10.17 -15.16 -4.33
N ASP A 73 -9.92 -14.23 -5.25
CA ASP A 73 -8.69 -14.11 -6.03
C ASP A 73 -7.61 -13.36 -5.22
N PRO A 74 -6.38 -13.90 -5.11
CA PRO A 74 -5.27 -13.26 -4.41
C PRO A 74 -4.94 -11.85 -4.89
N PHE A 75 -5.05 -11.55 -6.18
CA PHE A 75 -4.79 -10.24 -6.74
C PHE A 75 -5.70 -9.16 -6.14
N TYR A 76 -7.02 -9.44 -6.09
CA TYR A 76 -7.99 -8.50 -5.52
C TYR A 76 -7.82 -8.34 -4.00
N ARG A 77 -7.43 -9.40 -3.29
CA ARG A 77 -7.06 -9.32 -1.87
C ARG A 77 -5.84 -8.42 -1.64
N GLY A 78 -4.81 -8.55 -2.48
CA GLY A 78 -3.65 -7.69 -2.46
C GLY A 78 -4.02 -6.23 -2.73
N PHE A 79 -4.82 -5.98 -3.75
CA PHE A 79 -5.32 -4.64 -4.07
C PHE A 79 -6.11 -4.03 -2.90
N PHE A 80 -7.01 -4.79 -2.32
CA PHE A 80 -7.77 -4.35 -1.15
C PHE A 80 -6.88 -4.04 0.06
N SER A 81 -5.84 -4.84 0.30
CA SER A 81 -4.88 -4.61 1.38
C SER A 81 -4.14 -3.29 1.23
N HIS A 82 -3.78 -2.91 -0.01
CA HIS A 82 -3.20 -1.61 -0.30
C HIS A 82 -4.16 -0.46 0.07
N LEU A 83 -5.43 -0.58 -0.37
CA LEU A 83 -6.44 0.43 -0.06
C LEU A 83 -6.68 0.57 1.45
N VAL A 84 -6.71 -0.55 2.19
CA VAL A 84 -6.83 -0.55 3.66
C VAL A 84 -5.63 0.14 4.30
N ALA A 85 -4.42 -0.19 3.85
CA ALA A 85 -3.20 0.42 4.36
C ALA A 85 -3.18 1.94 4.12
N ASP A 86 -3.50 2.40 2.93
CA ASP A 86 -3.57 3.82 2.60
C ASP A 86 -4.70 4.55 3.35
N TYR A 87 -5.82 3.87 3.60
CA TYR A 87 -6.88 4.40 4.45
C TYR A 87 -6.38 4.64 5.87
N LEU A 88 -5.64 3.68 6.45
CA LEU A 88 -5.07 3.76 7.80
C LEU A 88 -3.88 4.73 7.90
N TRP A 89 -3.12 4.92 6.81
CA TRP A 89 -2.01 5.88 6.76
C TRP A 89 -2.42 7.26 7.25
N TYR A 90 -3.63 7.69 6.90
CA TYR A 90 -4.11 8.99 7.36
C TYR A 90 -4.19 9.07 8.89
N ASP A 91 -4.79 8.09 9.53
CA ASP A 91 -5.03 8.13 10.97
C ASP A 91 -3.75 7.79 11.77
N CYS A 92 -2.94 6.86 11.29
CA CYS A 92 -1.70 6.43 11.96
C CYS A 92 -0.53 7.41 11.76
N ILE A 93 -0.39 7.96 10.56
CA ILE A 93 0.80 8.72 10.17
C ILE A 93 0.47 10.19 9.92
N MET A 94 -0.51 10.50 9.03
CA MET A 94 -0.78 11.89 8.67
C MET A 94 -1.27 12.73 9.85
N VAL A 95 -2.08 12.16 10.73
CA VAL A 95 -2.59 12.85 11.94
C VAL A 95 -1.43 13.14 12.90
N LYS A 96 -0.51 12.22 13.08
CA LYS A 96 0.62 12.37 14.00
C LYS A 96 1.68 13.35 13.49
N TYR A 97 2.13 13.15 12.26
CA TYR A 97 3.32 13.82 11.72
C TYR A 97 3.04 15.10 10.94
N PHE A 98 1.84 15.25 10.36
CA PHE A 98 1.56 16.35 9.43
C PHE A 98 0.43 17.26 9.87
N LYS A 99 -0.62 16.75 10.53
CA LYS A 99 -1.76 17.56 10.94
C LYS A 99 -1.41 18.71 11.89
N PRO A 100 -0.45 18.56 12.84
CA PRO A 100 -0.06 19.65 13.74
C PRO A 100 0.74 20.76 13.06
N LEU A 101 1.25 20.55 11.83
CA LEU A 101 2.16 21.45 11.16
C LEU A 101 1.44 22.56 10.40
N SER A 102 2.09 23.73 10.28
CA SER A 102 1.71 24.77 9.33
C SER A 102 1.80 24.24 7.88
N MET A 103 1.16 24.91 6.92
CA MET A 103 1.25 24.54 5.51
C MET A 103 2.69 24.55 4.97
N GLU A 104 3.51 25.50 5.42
CA GLU A 104 4.91 25.61 5.02
C GLU A 104 5.74 24.47 5.60
N ASP A 105 5.61 24.20 6.91
CA ASP A 105 6.35 23.13 7.59
C ASP A 105 5.92 21.76 7.10
N ARG A 106 4.65 21.59 6.76
CA ARG A 106 4.13 20.36 6.16
C ARG A 106 4.84 20.04 4.83
N ARG A 107 5.01 21.04 3.94
CA ARG A 107 5.74 20.83 2.67
C ARG A 107 7.20 20.43 2.89
N LYS A 108 7.85 21.00 3.94
CA LYS A 108 9.21 20.61 4.33
C LYS A 108 9.25 19.17 4.86
N ALA A 109 8.30 18.83 5.75
CA ALA A 109 8.18 17.49 6.32
C ALA A 109 7.87 16.44 5.25
N GLU A 110 7.02 16.72 4.26
CA GLU A 110 6.74 15.82 3.13
C GLU A 110 8.01 15.47 2.35
N LYS A 111 8.88 16.45 2.06
CA LYS A 111 10.16 16.21 1.40
C LYS A 111 11.08 15.32 2.24
N ILE A 112 11.15 15.56 3.56
CA ILE A 112 11.93 14.73 4.48
C ILE A 112 11.35 13.30 4.53
N GLY A 113 10.03 13.16 4.58
CA GLY A 113 9.34 11.87 4.57
C GLY A 113 9.66 11.02 3.33
N TYR A 114 9.75 11.65 2.16
CA TYR A 114 10.17 10.93 0.94
C TYR A 114 11.62 10.45 0.99
N LEU A 115 12.52 11.21 1.63
CA LEU A 115 13.91 10.76 1.86
C LEU A 115 13.95 9.62 2.87
N ASP A 116 13.13 9.69 3.92
CA ASP A 116 13.01 8.63 4.92
C ASP A 116 12.50 7.32 4.32
N PHE A 117 11.70 7.34 3.24
CA PHE A 117 11.23 6.11 2.61
C PHE A 117 12.36 5.22 2.09
N ARG A 118 13.46 5.79 1.58
CA ARG A 118 14.62 4.99 1.17
C ARG A 118 15.27 4.30 2.38
N ILE A 119 15.39 5.02 3.50
CA ILE A 119 15.93 4.49 4.76
C ILE A 119 14.99 3.44 5.33
N LEU A 120 13.68 3.71 5.33
CA LEU A 120 12.65 2.78 5.79
C LEU A 120 12.62 1.51 4.95
N ASN A 121 12.74 1.60 3.62
CA ASN A 121 12.77 0.43 2.76
C ASN A 121 13.92 -0.50 3.16
N ALA A 122 15.14 0.00 3.33
CA ALA A 122 16.29 -0.80 3.76
C ALA A 122 16.06 -1.44 5.13
N LYS A 123 15.61 -0.66 6.11
CA LYS A 123 15.32 -1.15 7.47
C LYS A 123 14.18 -2.18 7.52
N LEU A 124 13.16 -2.04 6.70
CA LEU A 124 12.04 -2.99 6.63
C LEU A 124 12.46 -4.29 5.96
N ILE A 125 13.26 -4.22 4.88
CA ILE A 125 13.81 -5.39 4.21
C ILE A 125 14.64 -6.22 5.19
N ASP A 126 15.53 -5.58 5.95
CA ASP A 126 16.32 -6.24 6.99
C ASP A 126 15.44 -6.79 8.12
N HIS A 127 14.59 -5.95 8.73
CA HIS A 127 13.78 -6.31 9.89
C HIS A 127 12.85 -7.51 9.65
N PHE A 128 12.23 -7.57 8.47
CA PHE A 128 11.33 -8.67 8.09
C PHE A 128 12.04 -9.77 7.29
N ASN A 129 13.36 -9.67 7.08
CA ASN A 129 14.15 -10.58 6.26
C ASN A 129 13.48 -10.82 4.88
N LEU A 130 13.05 -9.72 4.24
CA LEU A 130 12.33 -9.79 2.99
C LEU A 130 13.23 -10.25 1.86
N THR A 131 12.71 -11.14 1.05
CA THR A 131 13.31 -11.51 -0.24
C THR A 131 12.43 -10.97 -1.36
N GLU A 132 13.08 -10.52 -2.44
CA GLU A 132 12.38 -10.09 -3.63
C GLU A 132 11.55 -11.24 -4.22
N CYS A 133 10.24 -11.03 -4.37
CA CYS A 133 9.39 -11.93 -5.12
C CYS A 133 9.41 -11.50 -6.60
N LYS A 134 9.71 -12.43 -7.51
CA LYS A 134 9.65 -12.14 -8.94
C LYS A 134 8.19 -11.94 -9.36
N LEU A 135 7.85 -10.71 -9.69
CA LEU A 135 6.52 -10.34 -10.14
C LEU A 135 6.47 -10.29 -11.67
N THR A 136 5.41 -10.83 -12.24
CA THR A 136 5.14 -10.76 -13.68
C THR A 136 3.86 -9.98 -13.92
N THR A 137 3.83 -9.19 -14.99
CA THR A 137 2.60 -8.52 -15.42
C THR A 137 1.57 -9.55 -15.83
N ILE A 138 0.32 -9.33 -15.42
CA ILE A 138 -0.81 -10.12 -15.94
C ILE A 138 -1.19 -9.57 -17.32
N GLU A 139 -1.34 -10.46 -18.32
CA GLU A 139 -1.63 -10.07 -19.69
C GLU A 139 -2.99 -9.39 -19.85
N GLN A 140 -3.94 -9.71 -19.00
CA GLN A 140 -5.28 -9.15 -19.04
C GLN A 140 -5.83 -8.98 -17.63
N SER A 141 -5.87 -7.73 -17.15
CA SER A 141 -6.59 -7.40 -15.92
C SER A 141 -8.05 -7.11 -16.26
N GLU A 142 -8.99 -7.79 -15.61
CA GLU A 142 -10.39 -7.41 -15.61
C GLU A 142 -10.64 -6.10 -14.84
N MET A 143 -9.61 -5.53 -14.23
CA MET A 143 -9.62 -4.22 -13.58
C MET A 143 -9.31 -3.12 -14.61
N ASP A 144 -10.35 -2.50 -15.11
CA ASP A 144 -10.32 -1.37 -16.05
C ASP A 144 -9.69 -0.07 -15.49
N ILE A 145 -9.38 -0.06 -14.20
CA ILE A 145 -8.80 1.09 -13.47
C ILE A 145 -7.28 1.05 -13.36
N ILE A 146 -6.63 -0.03 -13.82
CA ILE A 146 -5.18 -0.19 -13.80
C ILE A 146 -4.63 0.09 -15.20
N ASP A 147 -3.62 0.95 -15.26
CA ASP A 147 -2.81 1.10 -16.45
C ASP A 147 -1.73 -0.01 -16.49
N MET A 148 -1.89 -0.96 -17.42
CA MET A 148 -0.98 -2.11 -17.54
C MET A 148 0.44 -1.70 -17.95
N HIS A 149 0.60 -0.61 -18.69
CA HIS A 149 1.93 -0.08 -19.00
C HIS A 149 2.58 0.53 -17.76
N ALA A 150 1.81 1.28 -16.96
CA ALA A 150 2.28 1.83 -15.69
C ALA A 150 2.59 0.72 -14.67
N LEU A 151 1.87 -0.42 -14.70
CA LEU A 151 2.14 -1.58 -13.83
C LEU A 151 3.54 -2.14 -14.04
N SER A 152 4.01 -2.26 -15.29
CA SER A 152 5.40 -2.65 -15.57
C SER A 152 6.40 -1.70 -14.93
N GLY A 153 6.13 -0.39 -14.98
CA GLY A 153 6.96 0.62 -14.33
C GLY A 153 6.99 0.49 -12.79
N VAL A 154 5.84 0.16 -12.18
CA VAL A 154 5.75 -0.08 -10.73
C VAL A 154 6.56 -1.33 -10.34
N ILE A 155 6.50 -2.40 -11.11
CA ILE A 155 7.30 -3.62 -10.89
C ILE A 155 8.80 -3.30 -10.95
N HIS A 156 9.28 -2.60 -11.97
CA HIS A 156 10.69 -2.21 -12.06
C HIS A 156 11.15 -1.33 -10.89
N GLN A 157 10.28 -0.43 -10.43
CA GLN A 157 10.58 0.39 -9.26
C GLN A 157 10.60 -0.44 -7.96
N TYR A 158 9.74 -1.44 -7.84
CA TYR A 158 9.74 -2.39 -6.73
C TYR A 158 11.03 -3.22 -6.70
N GLU A 159 11.46 -3.77 -7.85
CA GLU A 159 12.74 -4.48 -7.99
C GLU A 159 13.92 -3.58 -7.58
N ALA A 160 13.93 -2.33 -8.03
CA ALA A 160 14.96 -1.36 -7.68
C ALA A 160 14.98 -1.00 -6.17
N ASP A 161 13.85 -1.08 -5.46
CA ASP A 161 13.77 -0.84 -4.02
C ASP A 161 14.52 -1.90 -3.20
N PHE A 162 14.82 -3.10 -3.75
CA PHE A 162 15.66 -4.13 -3.13
C PHE A 162 17.16 -3.89 -3.32
N ILE A 163 17.55 -2.93 -4.17
CA ILE A 163 18.95 -2.51 -4.30
C ILE A 163 19.26 -1.56 -3.15
N ILE A 164 19.69 -2.13 -2.02
CA ILE A 164 19.93 -1.37 -0.79
C ILE A 164 21.19 -0.54 -0.92
N ASP A 165 21.04 0.77 -0.69
CA ASP A 165 22.18 1.67 -0.50
C ASP A 165 22.72 1.50 0.94
N PRO A 166 23.99 1.08 1.14
CA PRO A 166 24.57 0.93 2.47
C PRO A 166 24.52 2.20 3.34
N ILE A 167 24.52 3.38 2.70
CA ILE A 167 24.36 4.66 3.41
C ILE A 167 22.93 4.80 3.93
N ALA A 168 21.93 4.41 3.14
CA ALA A 168 20.53 4.47 3.58
C ALA A 168 20.28 3.52 4.75
N GLU A 169 20.82 2.30 4.71
CA GLU A 169 20.66 1.29 5.77
C GLU A 169 21.16 1.81 7.14
N SER A 170 22.33 2.44 7.16
CA SER A 170 22.95 2.97 8.39
C SER A 170 22.41 4.34 8.81
N SER A 171 21.64 5.03 7.98
CA SER A 171 21.18 6.38 8.24
C SER A 171 20.04 6.43 9.28
N PRO A 172 20.00 7.48 10.13
CA PRO A 172 18.87 7.71 11.02
C PRO A 172 17.66 8.25 10.23
N LEU A 173 16.47 7.87 10.65
CA LEU A 173 15.23 8.51 10.21
C LEU A 173 15.16 9.94 10.74
N ARG A 174 14.60 10.85 9.96
CA ARG A 174 14.56 12.28 10.27
C ARG A 174 13.15 12.76 10.64
N LEU A 175 12.14 12.11 10.13
CA LEU A 175 10.74 12.45 10.35
C LEU A 175 10.01 11.34 11.08
N TYR A 176 10.04 10.11 10.55
CA TYR A 176 9.26 9.00 11.09
C TYR A 176 10.00 8.25 12.19
N SER A 177 9.25 7.74 13.18
CA SER A 177 9.73 6.69 14.07
C SER A 177 9.57 5.33 13.40
N PHE A 178 10.57 4.45 13.55
CA PHE A 178 10.50 3.09 12.99
C PHE A 178 9.38 2.28 13.66
N GLU A 179 9.21 2.45 14.97
CA GLU A 179 8.16 1.81 15.76
C GLU A 179 6.76 2.21 15.29
N ASP A 180 6.55 3.47 14.91
CA ASP A 180 5.27 3.93 14.38
C ASP A 180 4.97 3.29 13.01
N ILE A 181 5.99 3.13 12.18
CA ILE A 181 5.84 2.43 10.90
C ILE A 181 5.53 0.94 11.12
N LEU A 182 6.23 0.27 12.04
CA LEU A 182 5.91 -1.12 12.39
C LEU A 182 4.48 -1.26 12.93
N SER A 183 4.05 -0.34 13.81
CA SER A 183 2.69 -0.32 14.33
C SER A 183 1.65 -0.10 13.23
N TYR A 184 1.93 0.79 12.28
CA TYR A 184 1.06 1.01 11.12
C TYR A 184 0.96 -0.24 10.24
N LEU A 185 2.07 -0.94 9.98
CA LEU A 185 2.06 -2.18 9.19
C LEU A 185 1.24 -3.28 9.88
N ASP A 186 1.45 -3.48 11.19
CA ASP A 186 0.69 -4.46 11.98
C ASP A 186 -0.82 -4.13 12.00
N CYS A 187 -1.18 -2.87 12.22
CA CYS A 187 -2.58 -2.43 12.12
C CYS A 187 -3.17 -2.69 10.74
N SER A 188 -2.41 -2.43 9.67
CA SER A 188 -2.88 -2.63 8.29
C SER A 188 -3.14 -4.11 8.00
N VAL A 189 -2.26 -5.00 8.46
CA VAL A 189 -2.44 -6.45 8.32
C VAL A 189 -3.65 -6.93 9.12
N LYS A 190 -3.78 -6.54 10.40
CA LYS A 190 -4.90 -6.93 11.26
C LYS A 190 -6.24 -6.47 10.71
N GLU A 191 -6.33 -5.22 10.30
CA GLU A 191 -7.56 -4.65 9.74
C GLU A 191 -7.93 -5.34 8.42
N THR A 192 -6.95 -5.61 7.54
CA THR A 192 -7.20 -6.32 6.30
C THR A 192 -7.75 -7.73 6.57
N VAL A 193 -7.15 -8.49 7.48
CA VAL A 193 -7.61 -9.84 7.85
C VAL A 193 -9.04 -9.79 8.40
N SER A 194 -9.32 -8.87 9.34
CA SER A 194 -10.66 -8.72 9.92
C SER A 194 -11.72 -8.47 8.85
N ARG A 195 -11.46 -7.56 7.92
CA ARG A 195 -12.39 -7.25 6.83
C ARG A 195 -12.57 -8.41 5.85
N LEU A 196 -11.50 -9.13 5.53
CA LEU A 196 -11.60 -10.33 4.67
C LEU A 196 -12.43 -11.44 5.33
N GLU A 197 -12.32 -11.60 6.66
CA GLU A 197 -13.15 -12.55 7.41
C GLU A 197 -14.64 -12.14 7.41
N GLU A 198 -14.94 -10.85 7.52
CA GLU A 198 -16.30 -10.32 7.42
C GLU A 198 -16.90 -10.60 6.04
N ILE A 199 -16.18 -10.28 4.96
CA ILE A 199 -16.60 -10.54 3.58
C ILE A 199 -16.87 -12.03 3.37
N ASN A 200 -15.98 -12.92 3.84
CA ASN A 200 -16.15 -14.36 3.71
C ASN A 200 -17.35 -14.90 4.48
N ARG A 201 -17.77 -14.24 5.56
CA ARG A 201 -18.99 -14.61 6.32
C ARG A 201 -20.25 -14.20 5.58
N GLU A 202 -20.26 -13.01 4.98
CA GLU A 202 -21.40 -12.50 4.21
C GLU A 202 -21.63 -13.28 2.90
N THR A 203 -20.56 -13.78 2.29
CA THR A 203 -20.66 -14.51 1.00
C THR A 203 -21.10 -15.99 1.19
N LYS A 204 -21.11 -16.50 2.42
CA LYS A 204 -21.53 -17.89 2.74
C LYS A 204 -23.01 -18.02 3.08
N ILE A 205 -23.78 -16.93 3.06
CA ILE A 205 -25.25 -16.92 3.25
C ILE A 205 -25.92 -16.94 1.88
#